data_54d87ccca648f2eaf4e0dd89b16c3d8b
#
_entry.id   54d87ccca648f2eaf4e0dd89b16c3d8b
#
_cell.length_a   1.000
_cell.length_b   1.000
_cell.length_c   1.000
_cell.angle_alpha   90.00
_cell.angle_beta   90.00
_cell.angle_gamma   90.00
#
_symmetry.space_group_name_H-M   'P 1'
#
loop_
_entity.id
_entity.type
_entity.pdbx_description
1 polymer ?
#
loop_
_entity_poly.entity_id
_entity_poly.type
_entity_poly.pdbx_seq_one_letter_code
_entity_poly.pdbx_strand_id
1 'polypeptide(L)'
;TPEEVLRDLPLQLPGYQPDNFDQAFRQKTTARKALVESLNLPAIEVVRRVGQSPFLELLRDLGLSTLDKPPGHYGLNLVLGGGEVRLLDLARAYAKLAQVRPGDPLSPEAVWMTSHILSGRERDLALFGTKDLGKRPRIAWKTGTSARGRDAWTLAWNGQYVVGVWRGNPDGSPCPGLTGITDAAPLALELFGSLPGVQGLPRTPGNLLMLEQREACARTGL
;
A
#
# COMPACT_ATOMS: atom_id res chain seq x y z
N THR A 1 9.25 5.83 -11.60
CA THR A 1 9.91 4.50 -11.58
C THR A 1 10.03 4.00 -10.14
N PRO A 2 10.16 2.66 -9.92
CA PRO A 2 10.36 2.11 -8.56
C PRO A 2 11.64 2.61 -7.88
N GLU A 3 12.66 2.91 -8.65
CA GLU A 3 13.97 3.37 -8.15
C GLU A 3 14.08 4.91 -8.08
N GLU A 4 13.00 5.63 -8.37
CA GLU A 4 12.96 7.08 -8.19
C GLU A 4 13.26 7.46 -6.74
N VAL A 5 14.19 8.42 -6.57
CA VAL A 5 14.60 8.89 -5.25
C VAL A 5 13.59 9.91 -4.71
N LEU A 6 13.06 9.61 -3.56
CA LEU A 6 12.13 10.44 -2.79
C LEU A 6 12.81 10.99 -1.54
N ARG A 7 12.30 12.10 -1.03
CA ARG A 7 12.77 12.70 0.23
C ARG A 7 12.00 12.12 1.40
N ASP A 8 12.75 11.75 2.43
CA ASP A 8 12.24 11.31 3.72
C ASP A 8 12.84 12.22 4.82
N LEU A 9 12.31 13.43 4.89
CA LEU A 9 12.77 14.51 5.79
C LEU A 9 11.59 15.04 6.60
N PRO A 10 11.84 15.60 7.79
CA PRO A 10 10.82 16.28 8.57
C PRO A 10 10.04 17.28 7.72
N LEU A 11 8.72 17.21 7.78
CA LEU A 11 7.81 18.06 7.03
C LEU A 11 6.92 18.82 8.00
N GLN A 12 6.94 20.15 7.92
CA GLN A 12 6.04 21.01 8.64
C GLN A 12 4.95 21.53 7.70
N LEU A 13 3.72 21.27 8.01
CA LEU A 13 2.55 21.79 7.32
C LEU A 13 1.73 22.64 8.30
N PRO A 14 1.00 23.68 7.85
CA PRO A 14 0.15 24.46 8.73
C PRO A 14 -0.82 23.57 9.51
N GLY A 15 -0.68 23.54 10.85
CA GLY A 15 -1.54 22.75 11.73
C GLY A 15 -1.35 21.22 11.68
N TYR A 16 -0.36 20.73 10.92
CA TYR A 16 -0.11 19.29 10.80
C TYR A 16 1.37 18.97 10.61
N GLN A 17 1.89 18.09 11.46
CA GLN A 17 3.27 17.62 11.39
C GLN A 17 3.25 16.09 11.25
N PRO A 18 3.30 15.57 9.99
CA PRO A 18 3.37 14.14 9.75
C PRO A 18 4.75 13.59 10.12
N ASP A 19 4.74 12.36 10.63
CA ASP A 19 5.95 11.60 10.94
C ASP A 19 5.89 10.20 10.36
N ASN A 20 7.05 9.54 10.20
CA ASN A 20 7.07 8.11 9.95
C ASN A 20 6.64 7.35 11.22
N PHE A 21 6.10 6.15 11.07
CA PHE A 21 5.61 5.36 12.19
C PHE A 21 6.71 5.06 13.23
N ASP A 22 7.94 4.86 12.77
CA ASP A 22 9.14 4.62 13.61
C ASP A 22 9.86 5.90 14.06
N GLN A 23 9.32 7.08 13.71
CA GLN A 23 9.89 8.39 14.02
C GLN A 23 11.33 8.60 13.48
N ALA A 24 11.76 7.79 12.52
CA ALA A 24 13.07 7.87 11.89
C ALA A 24 12.98 8.44 10.47
N PHE A 25 14.02 9.19 10.09
CA PHE A 25 14.14 9.81 8.77
C PHE A 25 15.33 9.20 8.02
N ARG A 26 15.08 8.73 6.78
CA ARG A 26 16.10 8.13 5.91
C ARG A 26 16.83 9.18 5.07
N GLN A 27 16.38 10.44 5.11
CA GLN A 27 16.82 11.57 4.27
C GLN A 27 16.46 11.36 2.79
N LYS A 28 16.92 10.29 2.18
CA LYS A 28 16.59 9.84 0.82
C LYS A 28 16.28 8.37 0.82
N THR A 29 15.28 7.98 0.03
CA THR A 29 14.86 6.58 -0.16
C THR A 29 14.37 6.39 -1.59
N THR A 30 14.28 5.15 -2.09
CA THR A 30 13.61 4.89 -3.37
C THR A 30 12.11 4.74 -3.17
N ALA A 31 11.32 4.99 -4.23
CA ALA A 31 9.87 4.76 -4.19
C ALA A 31 9.53 3.32 -3.80
N ARG A 32 10.30 2.33 -4.31
CA ARG A 32 10.23 0.92 -3.91
C ARG A 32 10.37 0.76 -2.40
N LYS A 33 11.48 1.24 -1.85
CA LYS A 33 11.78 1.10 -0.42
C LYS A 33 10.76 1.82 0.44
N ALA A 34 10.36 3.03 0.05
CA ALA A 34 9.32 3.80 0.73
C ALA A 34 8.00 3.03 0.82
N LEU A 35 7.60 2.36 -0.27
CA LEU A 35 6.37 1.57 -0.31
C LEU A 35 6.48 0.29 0.54
N VAL A 36 7.62 -0.41 0.48
CA VAL A 36 7.93 -1.62 1.28
C VAL A 36 7.91 -1.29 2.78
N GLU A 37 8.59 -0.23 3.20
CA GLU A 37 8.69 0.20 4.59
C GLU A 37 7.47 1.02 5.06
N SER A 38 6.54 1.32 4.14
CA SER A 38 5.33 2.10 4.46
C SER A 38 5.64 3.50 5.01
N LEU A 39 6.63 4.18 4.42
CA LEU A 39 7.06 5.50 4.87
C LEU A 39 6.02 6.57 4.54
N ASN A 40 5.67 7.38 5.53
CA ASN A 40 4.64 8.38 5.41
C ASN A 40 5.09 9.62 4.61
N LEU A 41 6.28 10.13 4.90
CA LEU A 41 6.76 11.37 4.30
C LEU A 41 7.01 11.25 2.79
N PRO A 42 7.63 10.17 2.27
CA PRO A 42 7.72 9.95 0.83
C PRO A 42 6.35 9.80 0.15
N ALA A 43 5.36 9.17 0.81
CA ALA A 43 4.01 9.07 0.27
C ALA A 43 3.34 10.46 0.14
N ILE A 44 3.51 11.33 1.13
CA ILE A 44 3.05 12.73 1.07
C ILE A 44 3.76 13.48 -0.06
N GLU A 45 5.06 13.30 -0.24
CA GLU A 45 5.81 13.93 -1.33
C GLU A 45 5.23 13.55 -2.70
N VAL A 46 4.91 12.27 -2.90
CA VAL A 46 4.28 11.80 -4.15
C VAL A 46 2.93 12.49 -4.37
N VAL A 47 2.05 12.54 -3.37
CA VAL A 47 0.74 13.20 -3.52
C VAL A 47 0.88 14.71 -3.74
N ARG A 48 1.88 15.36 -3.16
CA ARG A 48 2.16 16.78 -3.45
C ARG A 48 2.53 17.01 -4.92
N ARG A 49 3.23 16.08 -5.55
CA ARG A 49 3.60 16.15 -6.98
C ARG A 49 2.42 15.85 -7.89
N VAL A 50 1.62 14.83 -7.55
CA VAL A 50 0.42 14.44 -8.30
C VAL A 50 -0.69 15.48 -8.17
N GLY A 51 -0.83 16.07 -7.00
CA GLY A 51 -1.93 16.96 -6.61
C GLY A 51 -3.01 16.23 -5.82
N GLN A 52 -3.60 16.94 -4.85
CA GLN A 52 -4.64 16.37 -3.97
C GLN A 52 -5.93 16.04 -4.73
N SER A 53 -6.35 16.90 -5.67
CA SER A 53 -7.58 16.69 -6.44
C SER A 53 -7.49 15.48 -7.37
N PRO A 54 -6.47 15.33 -8.23
CA PRO A 54 -6.31 14.13 -9.04
C PRO A 54 -6.18 12.84 -8.21
N PHE A 55 -5.53 12.92 -7.05
CA PHE A 55 -5.43 11.77 -6.16
C PHE A 55 -6.79 11.36 -5.57
N LEU A 56 -7.59 12.32 -5.10
CA LEU A 56 -8.93 12.05 -4.59
C LEU A 56 -9.86 11.52 -5.70
N GLU A 57 -9.80 12.08 -6.90
CA GLU A 57 -10.55 11.61 -8.07
C GLU A 57 -10.21 10.15 -8.40
N LEU A 58 -8.91 9.80 -8.44
CA LEU A 58 -8.47 8.42 -8.63
C LEU A 58 -9.07 7.47 -7.57
N LEU A 59 -9.08 7.87 -6.31
CA LEU A 59 -9.66 7.04 -5.24
C LEU A 59 -11.18 6.83 -5.42
N ARG A 60 -11.89 7.86 -5.89
CA ARG A 60 -13.33 7.77 -6.23
C ARG A 60 -13.58 6.86 -7.42
N ASP A 61 -12.76 6.96 -8.47
CA ASP A 61 -12.83 6.10 -9.66
C ASP A 61 -12.51 4.65 -9.33
N LEU A 62 -11.70 4.42 -8.30
CA LEU A 62 -11.47 3.10 -7.73
C LEU A 62 -12.67 2.56 -6.94
N GLY A 63 -13.67 3.40 -6.64
CA GLY A 63 -14.93 3.01 -5.99
C GLY A 63 -14.99 3.33 -4.49
N LEU A 64 -14.10 4.17 -3.96
CA LEU A 64 -14.14 4.61 -2.55
C LEU A 64 -15.21 5.69 -2.36
N SER A 65 -16.47 5.28 -2.36
CA SER A 65 -17.65 6.14 -2.42
C SER A 65 -17.88 7.04 -1.20
N THR A 66 -17.26 6.68 -0.07
CA THR A 66 -17.35 7.46 1.18
C THR A 66 -16.47 8.70 1.18
N LEU A 67 -15.54 8.83 0.21
CA LEU A 67 -14.70 10.00 0.06
C LEU A 67 -15.44 11.13 -0.70
N ASP A 68 -16.56 11.61 -0.16
CA ASP A 68 -17.50 12.54 -0.78
C ASP A 68 -17.18 14.03 -0.57
N LYS A 69 -16.27 14.36 0.35
CA LYS A 69 -15.90 15.74 0.70
C LYS A 69 -14.87 16.31 -0.29
N PRO A 70 -14.78 17.65 -0.40
CA PRO A 70 -13.79 18.28 -1.29
C PRO A 70 -12.35 17.98 -0.86
N PRO A 71 -11.37 18.11 -1.79
CA PRO A 71 -9.96 17.78 -1.52
C PRO A 71 -9.37 18.46 -0.29
N GLY A 72 -9.71 19.73 -0.06
CA GLY A 72 -9.24 20.50 1.10
C GLY A 72 -9.72 19.97 2.46
N HIS A 73 -10.79 19.17 2.50
CA HIS A 73 -11.26 18.52 3.71
C HIS A 73 -10.28 17.44 4.18
N TYR A 74 -9.77 16.65 3.25
CA TYR A 74 -8.85 15.54 3.54
C TYR A 74 -7.40 16.00 3.62
N GLY A 75 -7.03 16.98 2.80
CA GLY A 75 -5.65 17.43 2.70
C GLY A 75 -4.68 16.32 2.27
N LEU A 76 -3.41 16.52 2.59
CA LEU A 76 -2.36 15.52 2.32
C LEU A 76 -2.48 14.27 3.21
N ASN A 77 -3.22 14.37 4.31
CA ASN A 77 -3.43 13.25 5.22
C ASN A 77 -4.20 12.09 4.57
N LEU A 78 -4.91 12.35 3.47
CA LEU A 78 -5.64 11.32 2.73
C LEU A 78 -4.74 10.14 2.32
N VAL A 79 -3.50 10.40 1.91
CA VAL A 79 -2.55 9.34 1.51
C VAL A 79 -2.12 8.45 2.68
N LEU A 80 -2.25 8.97 3.90
CA LEU A 80 -1.94 8.26 5.14
C LEU A 80 -3.18 7.59 5.77
N GLY A 81 -4.31 7.59 5.09
CA GLY A 81 -5.55 7.01 5.58
C GLY A 81 -6.47 8.02 6.29
N GLY A 82 -6.31 9.32 6.03
CA GLY A 82 -7.15 10.39 6.60
C GLY A 82 -8.58 10.47 6.02
N GLY A 83 -9.08 9.38 5.45
CA GLY A 83 -10.45 9.27 4.93
C GLY A 83 -11.09 7.96 5.38
N GLU A 84 -12.33 8.02 5.82
CA GLU A 84 -13.09 6.84 6.24
C GLU A 84 -13.57 6.06 5.02
N VAL A 85 -13.29 4.75 4.98
CA VAL A 85 -13.68 3.87 3.90
C VAL A 85 -14.27 2.56 4.42
N ARG A 86 -15.15 1.95 3.64
CA ARG A 86 -15.66 0.61 3.96
C ARG A 86 -14.66 -0.45 3.52
N LEU A 87 -14.48 -1.50 4.33
CA LEU A 87 -13.59 -2.62 4.00
C LEU A 87 -13.93 -3.25 2.64
N LEU A 88 -15.21 -3.41 2.33
CA LEU A 88 -15.64 -3.99 1.06
C LEU A 88 -15.28 -3.12 -0.13
N ASP A 89 -15.44 -1.78 -0.02
CA ASP A 89 -15.09 -0.86 -1.10
C ASP A 89 -13.58 -0.83 -1.32
N LEU A 90 -12.81 -0.86 -0.22
CA LEU A 90 -11.35 -0.96 -0.30
C LEU A 90 -10.91 -2.29 -0.93
N ALA A 91 -11.51 -3.41 -0.55
CA ALA A 91 -11.22 -4.71 -1.17
C ALA A 91 -11.54 -4.72 -2.67
N ARG A 92 -12.64 -4.09 -3.10
CA ARG A 92 -12.99 -3.92 -4.53
C ARG A 92 -11.98 -3.04 -5.27
N ALA A 93 -11.50 -1.97 -4.65
CA ALA A 93 -10.43 -1.14 -5.22
C ALA A 93 -9.15 -1.96 -5.41
N TYR A 94 -8.78 -2.78 -4.43
CA TYR A 94 -7.64 -3.70 -4.53
C TYR A 94 -7.84 -4.84 -5.54
N ALA A 95 -9.09 -5.20 -5.86
CA ALA A 95 -9.36 -6.14 -6.95
C ALA A 95 -8.89 -5.61 -8.32
N LYS A 96 -8.85 -4.28 -8.52
CA LYS A 96 -8.26 -3.66 -9.70
C LYS A 96 -6.71 -3.74 -9.71
N LEU A 97 -6.07 -3.87 -8.54
CA LEU A 97 -4.64 -4.21 -8.42
C LEU A 97 -4.38 -5.71 -8.63
N ALA A 98 -5.34 -6.56 -8.36
CA ALA A 98 -5.25 -7.99 -8.61
C ALA A 98 -5.40 -8.31 -10.10
N GLN A 99 -6.32 -7.62 -10.79
CA GLN A 99 -6.61 -7.83 -12.20
C GLN A 99 -7.12 -6.53 -12.84
N VAL A 100 -6.30 -5.96 -13.71
CA VAL A 100 -6.67 -4.77 -14.50
C VAL A 100 -7.63 -5.17 -15.61
N ARG A 101 -8.69 -4.37 -15.80
CA ARG A 101 -9.66 -4.52 -16.88
C ARG A 101 -9.66 -3.28 -17.78
N PRO A 102 -10.09 -3.39 -19.03
CA PRO A 102 -10.29 -2.22 -19.89
C PRO A 102 -11.22 -1.21 -19.20
N GLY A 103 -10.79 0.06 -19.15
CA GLY A 103 -11.53 1.13 -18.48
C GLY A 103 -11.21 1.33 -17.00
N ASP A 104 -10.38 0.48 -16.38
CA ASP A 104 -9.87 0.75 -15.04
C ASP A 104 -8.96 1.99 -15.03
N PRO A 105 -8.95 2.78 -13.95
CA PRO A 105 -8.17 4.03 -13.89
C PRO A 105 -6.67 3.80 -13.71
N LEU A 106 -6.23 2.56 -13.49
CA LEU A 106 -4.82 2.20 -13.30
C LEU A 106 -4.25 1.53 -14.55
N SER A 107 -3.03 1.88 -14.93
CA SER A 107 -2.35 1.18 -16.03
C SER A 107 -1.87 -0.22 -15.59
N PRO A 108 -1.84 -1.20 -16.52
CA PRO A 108 -1.32 -2.54 -16.23
C PRO A 108 0.11 -2.51 -15.68
N GLU A 109 0.96 -1.61 -16.17
CA GLU A 109 2.34 -1.44 -15.73
C GLU A 109 2.43 -0.98 -14.28
N ALA A 110 1.62 0.03 -13.89
CA ALA A 110 1.57 0.53 -12.53
C ALA A 110 1.09 -0.55 -11.56
N VAL A 111 0.07 -1.30 -11.94
CA VAL A 111 -0.47 -2.43 -11.16
C VAL A 111 0.56 -3.53 -11.01
N TRP A 112 1.25 -3.91 -12.08
CA TRP A 112 2.29 -4.92 -12.02
C TRP A 112 3.45 -4.47 -11.12
N MET A 113 3.98 -3.26 -11.32
CA MET A 113 5.09 -2.72 -10.52
C MET A 113 4.72 -2.68 -9.03
N THR A 114 3.52 -2.18 -8.69
CA THR A 114 3.04 -2.10 -7.31
C THR A 114 2.91 -3.49 -6.68
N SER A 115 2.26 -4.42 -7.38
CA SER A 115 2.10 -5.80 -6.91
C SER A 115 3.45 -6.53 -6.80
N HIS A 116 4.37 -6.26 -7.73
CA HIS A 116 5.73 -6.82 -7.69
C HIS A 116 6.51 -6.34 -6.47
N ILE A 117 6.47 -5.04 -6.17
CA ILE A 117 7.12 -4.46 -4.98
C ILE A 117 6.51 -5.06 -3.71
N LEU A 118 5.18 -5.06 -3.60
CA LEU A 118 4.47 -5.47 -2.39
C LEU A 118 4.40 -7.00 -2.18
N SER A 119 4.86 -7.79 -3.14
CA SER A 119 5.07 -9.25 -3.01
C SER A 119 6.54 -9.62 -2.84
N GLY A 120 7.40 -8.66 -2.51
CA GLY A 120 8.83 -8.86 -2.28
C GLY A 120 9.10 -9.66 -1.00
N ARG A 121 10.19 -10.46 -1.03
CA ARG A 121 10.59 -11.31 0.11
C ARG A 121 10.96 -10.54 1.37
N GLU A 122 11.42 -9.30 1.24
CA GLU A 122 11.77 -8.43 2.36
C GLU A 122 10.59 -8.19 3.30
N ARG A 123 9.36 -8.19 2.76
CA ARG A 123 8.13 -8.06 3.57
C ARG A 123 7.82 -9.36 4.33
N ASP A 124 7.99 -10.49 3.68
CA ASP A 124 7.77 -11.80 4.29
C ASP A 124 8.78 -12.05 5.42
N LEU A 125 10.04 -11.61 5.24
CA LEU A 125 11.08 -11.68 6.27
C LEU A 125 10.69 -10.92 7.54
N ALA A 126 10.11 -9.73 7.39
CA ALA A 126 9.70 -8.91 8.53
C ALA A 126 8.59 -9.57 9.39
N LEU A 127 7.73 -10.40 8.77
CA LEU A 127 6.62 -11.08 9.47
C LEU A 127 6.97 -12.50 9.92
N PHE A 128 7.61 -13.28 9.06
CA PHE A 128 7.73 -14.73 9.24
C PHE A 128 9.17 -15.20 9.54
N GLY A 129 10.14 -14.26 9.47
CA GLY A 129 11.56 -14.64 9.54
C GLY A 129 11.96 -15.56 8.39
N THR A 130 13.07 -16.25 8.54
CA THR A 130 13.66 -17.06 7.46
C THR A 130 13.02 -18.44 7.24
N LYS A 131 12.29 -18.96 8.23
CA LYS A 131 11.84 -20.37 8.24
C LYS A 131 10.80 -20.73 7.17
N ASP A 132 9.99 -19.76 6.73
CA ASP A 132 8.88 -19.99 5.78
C ASP A 132 9.08 -19.32 4.42
N LEU A 133 10.27 -18.74 4.20
CA LEU A 133 10.61 -18.12 2.92
C LEU A 133 10.59 -19.17 1.80
N GLY A 134 9.74 -18.98 0.82
CA GLY A 134 9.64 -19.82 -0.37
C GLY A 134 8.66 -20.99 -0.28
N LYS A 135 8.04 -21.22 0.88
CA LYS A 135 6.98 -22.25 1.04
C LYS A 135 5.59 -21.75 0.68
N ARG A 136 5.38 -20.42 0.67
CA ARG A 136 4.09 -19.79 0.39
C ARG A 136 4.00 -19.27 -1.04
N PRO A 137 2.80 -19.27 -1.66
CA PRO A 137 2.58 -18.58 -2.92
C PRO A 137 2.98 -17.12 -2.79
N ARG A 138 3.55 -16.55 -3.86
CA ARG A 138 3.90 -15.13 -3.89
C ARG A 138 2.63 -14.29 -4.00
N ILE A 139 2.28 -13.57 -2.95
CA ILE A 139 1.12 -12.67 -2.88
C ILE A 139 1.59 -11.27 -2.52
N ALA A 140 0.92 -10.26 -3.05
CA ALA A 140 1.13 -8.88 -2.63
C ALA A 140 0.25 -8.58 -1.43
N TRP A 141 0.75 -7.77 -0.49
CA TRP A 141 -0.03 -7.34 0.67
C TRP A 141 0.42 -5.99 1.18
N LYS A 142 -0.51 -5.23 1.78
CA LYS A 142 -0.26 -3.92 2.37
C LYS A 142 -1.00 -3.79 3.68
N THR A 143 -0.31 -3.28 4.67
CA THR A 143 -0.88 -2.95 5.98
C THR A 143 -1.20 -1.46 6.08
N GLY A 144 -2.14 -1.14 6.96
CA GLY A 144 -2.43 0.18 7.46
C GLY A 144 -2.66 0.15 8.97
N THR A 145 -2.25 1.21 9.65
CA THR A 145 -2.53 1.43 11.07
C THR A 145 -2.98 2.86 11.23
N SER A 146 -4.19 3.07 11.74
CA SER A 146 -4.69 4.42 11.97
C SER A 146 -4.06 5.06 13.20
N ALA A 147 -4.15 6.39 13.27
CA ALA A 147 -3.65 7.13 14.42
C ALA A 147 -4.25 6.62 15.74
N ARG A 148 -3.40 6.49 16.75
CA ARG A 148 -3.75 5.98 18.10
C ARG A 148 -4.22 4.52 18.15
N GLY A 149 -3.91 3.71 17.11
CA GLY A 149 -4.27 2.29 17.08
C GLY A 149 -5.78 2.03 17.11
N ARG A 150 -6.57 2.82 16.39
CA ARG A 150 -8.02 2.58 16.26
C ARG A 150 -8.32 1.46 15.29
N ASP A 151 -7.55 1.40 14.21
CA ASP A 151 -7.77 0.48 13.10
C ASP A 151 -6.47 -0.16 12.68
N ALA A 152 -6.51 -1.47 12.52
CA ALA A 152 -5.47 -2.27 11.89
C ALA A 152 -6.04 -2.90 10.61
N TRP A 153 -5.40 -2.62 9.49
CA TRP A 153 -5.83 -3.04 8.16
C TRP A 153 -4.79 -3.92 7.48
N THR A 154 -5.23 -4.88 6.73
CA THR A 154 -4.40 -5.58 5.75
C THR A 154 -5.22 -5.96 4.53
N LEU A 155 -4.74 -5.61 3.36
CA LEU A 155 -5.21 -6.08 2.07
C LEU A 155 -4.13 -6.97 1.48
N ALA A 156 -4.49 -8.19 1.08
CA ALA A 156 -3.62 -9.15 0.41
C ALA A 156 -4.27 -9.57 -0.91
N TRP A 157 -3.49 -9.73 -1.97
CA TRP A 157 -4.01 -10.08 -3.29
C TRP A 157 -3.01 -10.83 -4.16
N ASN A 158 -3.58 -11.57 -5.12
CA ASN A 158 -2.90 -12.13 -6.28
C ASN A 158 -3.81 -11.92 -7.52
N GLY A 159 -3.55 -12.60 -8.62
CA GLY A 159 -4.40 -12.52 -9.82
C GLY A 159 -5.79 -13.17 -9.70
N GLN A 160 -6.11 -13.83 -8.57
CA GLN A 160 -7.34 -14.59 -8.39
C GLN A 160 -8.20 -14.08 -7.22
N TYR A 161 -7.55 -13.69 -6.12
CA TYR A 161 -8.21 -13.37 -4.85
C TYR A 161 -7.74 -12.04 -4.28
N VAL A 162 -8.64 -11.43 -3.53
CA VAL A 162 -8.34 -10.33 -2.61
C VAL A 162 -8.89 -10.69 -1.24
N VAL A 163 -8.05 -10.59 -0.22
CA VAL A 163 -8.44 -10.75 1.18
C VAL A 163 -8.22 -9.43 1.89
N GLY A 164 -9.27 -8.91 2.50
CA GLY A 164 -9.23 -7.74 3.35
C GLY A 164 -9.52 -8.09 4.80
N VAL A 165 -8.68 -7.66 5.71
CA VAL A 165 -8.87 -7.79 7.16
C VAL A 165 -8.84 -6.42 7.80
N TRP A 166 -9.83 -6.15 8.63
CA TRP A 166 -9.88 -5.02 9.54
C TRP A 166 -10.03 -5.51 10.98
N ARG A 167 -9.28 -4.92 11.87
CA ARG A 167 -9.43 -5.09 13.32
C ARG A 167 -9.51 -3.73 13.97
N GLY A 168 -10.39 -3.60 14.93
CA GLY A 168 -10.65 -2.36 15.64
C GLY A 168 -11.93 -2.48 16.47
N ASN A 169 -12.27 -1.40 17.15
CA ASN A 169 -13.53 -1.30 17.88
C ASN A 169 -14.58 -0.65 16.98
N PRO A 170 -15.80 -1.22 16.88
CA PRO A 170 -16.86 -0.68 16.05
C PRO A 170 -17.28 0.76 16.41
N ASP A 171 -17.06 1.17 17.64
CA ASP A 171 -17.33 2.52 18.15
C ASP A 171 -16.17 3.51 17.85
N GLY A 172 -15.08 3.04 17.20
CA GLY A 172 -13.90 3.83 16.89
C GLY A 172 -13.02 4.16 18.11
N SER A 173 -13.24 3.53 19.26
CA SER A 173 -12.38 3.71 20.44
C SER A 173 -10.98 3.13 20.17
N PRO A 174 -9.91 3.73 20.74
CA PRO A 174 -8.56 3.22 20.59
C PRO A 174 -8.40 1.82 21.17
N CYS A 175 -7.59 1.00 20.49
CA CYS A 175 -7.12 -0.29 20.98
C CYS A 175 -5.58 -0.21 21.11
N PRO A 176 -5.03 0.07 22.31
CA PRO A 176 -3.60 0.27 22.48
C PRO A 176 -2.77 -0.92 22.01
N GLY A 177 -1.73 -0.65 21.24
CA GLY A 177 -0.85 -1.67 20.68
C GLY A 177 -1.35 -2.33 19.39
N LEU A 178 -2.57 -2.01 18.92
CA LEU A 178 -3.11 -2.55 17.69
C LEU A 178 -2.34 -2.02 16.48
N THR A 179 -1.82 -2.92 15.64
CA THR A 179 -1.13 -2.57 14.39
C THR A 179 -1.54 -3.46 13.23
N GLY A 180 -1.48 -2.91 12.00
CA GLY A 180 -1.77 -3.70 10.81
C GLY A 180 -0.83 -4.89 10.62
N ILE A 181 0.44 -4.75 11.02
CA ILE A 181 1.46 -5.79 10.79
C ILE A 181 1.37 -6.94 11.79
N THR A 182 1.10 -6.67 13.05
CA THR A 182 1.05 -7.71 14.10
C THR A 182 -0.33 -8.33 14.25
N ASP A 183 -1.40 -7.59 13.93
CA ASP A 183 -2.76 -7.97 14.24
C ASP A 183 -3.60 -8.36 13.03
N ALA A 184 -3.49 -7.63 11.93
CA ALA A 184 -4.30 -7.88 10.75
C ALA A 184 -3.57 -8.72 9.70
N ALA A 185 -2.24 -8.54 9.51
CA ALA A 185 -1.50 -9.23 8.46
C ALA A 185 -1.41 -10.75 8.66
N PRO A 186 -1.10 -11.29 9.86
CA PRO A 186 -1.06 -12.73 10.05
C PRO A 186 -2.40 -13.39 9.69
N LEU A 187 -3.51 -12.82 10.12
CA LEU A 187 -4.85 -13.32 9.83
C LEU A 187 -5.18 -13.25 8.33
N ALA A 188 -4.85 -12.13 7.67
CA ALA A 188 -5.09 -11.98 6.24
C ALA A 188 -4.31 -13.02 5.40
N LEU A 189 -3.06 -13.28 5.78
CA LEU A 189 -2.18 -14.22 5.08
C LEU A 189 -2.54 -15.68 5.37
N GLU A 190 -3.02 -15.99 6.56
CA GLU A 190 -3.56 -17.32 6.92
C GLU A 190 -4.84 -17.60 6.13
N LEU A 191 -5.81 -16.66 6.14
CA LEU A 191 -7.03 -16.77 5.33
C LEU A 191 -6.70 -16.92 3.84
N PHE A 192 -5.74 -16.13 3.34
CA PHE A 192 -5.32 -16.23 1.94
C PHE A 192 -4.76 -17.62 1.62
N GLY A 193 -3.93 -18.18 2.51
CA GLY A 193 -3.36 -19.51 2.35
C GLY A 193 -4.37 -20.66 2.43
N SER A 194 -5.56 -20.44 3.00
CA SER A 194 -6.64 -21.43 3.08
C SER A 194 -7.55 -21.45 1.85
N LEU A 195 -7.42 -20.46 0.94
CA LEU A 195 -8.25 -20.38 -0.25
C LEU A 195 -7.86 -21.49 -1.25
N PRO A 196 -8.85 -22.05 -2.00
CA PRO A 196 -8.58 -23.13 -2.93
C PRO A 196 -7.79 -22.66 -4.16
N GLY A 197 -6.81 -23.47 -4.59
CA GLY A 197 -6.10 -23.26 -5.86
C GLY A 197 -5.30 -21.98 -5.96
N VAL A 198 -4.82 -21.43 -4.84
CA VAL A 198 -4.04 -20.19 -4.80
C VAL A 198 -2.78 -20.30 -5.65
N GLN A 199 -2.65 -19.43 -6.63
CA GLN A 199 -1.46 -19.29 -7.46
C GLN A 199 -0.65 -18.06 -7.03
N GLY A 200 0.67 -18.14 -7.11
CA GLY A 200 1.54 -17.00 -6.85
C GLY A 200 1.48 -15.96 -7.97
N LEU A 201 1.73 -14.70 -7.64
CA LEU A 201 1.93 -13.64 -8.63
C LEU A 201 3.11 -13.98 -9.56
N PRO A 202 3.01 -13.71 -10.87
CA PRO A 202 4.09 -13.95 -11.81
C PRO A 202 5.32 -13.09 -11.44
N ARG A 203 6.52 -13.63 -11.69
CA ARG A 203 7.78 -12.92 -11.44
C ARG A 203 8.15 -11.96 -12.57
N THR A 204 7.65 -12.23 -13.76
CA THR A 204 7.91 -11.45 -14.97
C THR A 204 6.63 -10.74 -15.40
N PRO A 205 6.74 -9.55 -16.01
CA PRO A 205 5.58 -8.75 -16.40
C PRO A 205 4.75 -9.35 -17.56
N GLY A 206 5.10 -10.52 -18.08
CA GLY A 206 4.43 -11.10 -19.25
C GLY A 206 4.56 -10.19 -20.47
N ASN A 207 3.45 -9.98 -21.21
CA ASN A 207 3.43 -9.16 -22.43
C ASN A 207 3.19 -7.67 -22.15
N LEU A 208 3.62 -7.13 -21.01
CA LEU A 208 3.55 -5.68 -20.75
C LEU A 208 4.63 -4.95 -21.55
N LEU A 209 4.25 -4.51 -22.74
CA LEU A 209 5.15 -3.91 -23.73
C LEU A 209 5.75 -2.56 -23.31
N MET A 210 5.17 -1.89 -22.32
CA MET A 210 5.61 -0.58 -21.83
C MET A 210 6.61 -0.64 -20.66
N LEU A 211 6.97 -1.84 -20.21
CA LEU A 211 7.99 -2.01 -19.17
C LEU A 211 9.34 -2.37 -19.80
N GLU A 212 10.33 -1.57 -19.45
CA GLU A 212 11.73 -1.78 -19.82
C GLU A 212 12.55 -2.01 -18.56
N GLN A 213 13.37 -3.06 -18.55
CA GLN A 213 14.32 -3.29 -17.48
C GLN A 213 15.57 -2.45 -17.73
N ARG A 214 15.91 -1.59 -16.77
CA ARG A 214 17.12 -0.77 -16.81
C ARG A 214 17.91 -0.95 -15.52
N GLU A 215 19.24 -0.85 -15.64
CA GLU A 215 20.09 -0.67 -14.48
C GLU A 215 19.89 0.75 -13.92
N ALA A 216 19.76 0.85 -12.62
CA ALA A 216 19.61 2.12 -11.93
C ALA A 216 20.73 2.30 -10.89
N CYS A 217 21.28 3.50 -10.81
CA CYS A 217 22.25 3.83 -9.77
C CYS A 217 21.58 3.77 -8.39
N ALA A 218 22.10 2.95 -7.49
CA ALA A 218 21.57 2.78 -6.13
C ALA A 218 21.47 4.09 -5.32
N ARG A 219 22.27 5.11 -5.71
CA ARG A 219 22.33 6.41 -5.02
C ARG A 219 21.43 7.47 -5.63
N THR A 220 21.20 7.45 -6.93
CA THR A 220 20.46 8.49 -7.65
C THR A 220 19.14 8.01 -8.24
N GLY A 221 18.96 6.70 -8.45
CA GLY A 221 17.80 6.12 -9.11
C GLY A 221 17.78 6.31 -10.64
N LEU A 222 18.86 6.84 -11.22
CA LEU A 222 19.02 7.14 -12.65
C LEU A 222 19.91 6.11 -13.34
#